data_393211257b10403d328b211fe0f7824d
#
_entry.id   393211257b10403d328b211fe0f7824d
#
_cell.length_a   1.000
_cell.length_b   1.000
_cell.length_c   1.000
_cell.angle_alpha   90.00
_cell.angle_beta   90.00
_cell.angle_gamma   90.00
#
_symmetry.space_group_name_H-M   'P 1'
#
loop_
_entity.id
_entity.type
_entity.pdbx_description
1 polymer ?
#
loop_
_entity_poly.entity_id
_entity_poly.type
_entity_poly.pdbx_seq_one_letter_code
_entity_poly.pdbx_strand_id
1 'polypeptide(L)' 'MSIPLQSIQVGNCYLDTRYRVLHVTHVTPDGRVRFKYQEAHLTTADAWWVGMLNLREFASQTTREVPCDWTPETDGAR' A
#
# COMPACT_ATOMS: atom_id res chain seq x y z
N MET A 1 0.01 -5.95 -13.17
CA MET A 1 1.35 -5.43 -13.44
C MET A 1 1.91 -4.77 -12.19
N SER A 2 3.13 -5.06 -11.83
CA SER A 2 3.71 -4.48 -10.63
C SER A 2 4.31 -3.12 -10.91
N ILE A 3 4.50 -2.33 -9.84
CA ILE A 3 5.08 -1.00 -9.97
C ILE A 3 6.60 -1.08 -10.01
N PRO A 4 7.28 -0.07 -10.56
CA PRO A 4 8.74 -0.05 -10.52
C PRO A 4 9.25 0.10 -9.08
N LEU A 5 10.38 -0.54 -8.77
CA LEU A 5 10.93 -0.50 -7.42
C LEU A 5 11.27 0.93 -6.99
N GLN A 6 11.77 1.74 -7.90
CA GLN A 6 12.18 3.10 -7.57
C GLN A 6 11.00 4.03 -7.30
N SER A 7 9.77 3.61 -7.61
CA SER A 7 8.60 4.43 -7.30
C SER A 7 8.10 4.22 -5.87
N ILE A 8 8.65 3.25 -5.15
CA ILE A 8 8.22 2.97 -3.77
C ILE A 8 8.95 3.92 -2.84
N GLN A 9 8.19 4.86 -2.26
CA GLN A 9 8.76 5.92 -1.42
C GLN A 9 7.93 6.11 -0.17
N VAL A 10 8.60 6.54 0.90
CA VAL A 10 7.94 6.84 2.17
C VAL A 10 6.93 7.96 1.94
N GLY A 11 5.76 7.80 2.55
CA GLY A 11 4.68 8.77 2.45
C GLY A 11 3.71 8.51 1.31
N ASN A 12 4.07 7.66 0.38
CA ASN A 12 3.18 7.30 -0.73
C ASN A 12 2.30 6.12 -0.33
N CYS A 13 1.20 5.97 -1.04
CA CYS A 13 0.25 4.89 -0.82
C CYS A 13 0.07 4.11 -2.10
N TYR A 14 -0.14 2.79 -1.97
CA TYR A 14 -0.20 1.88 -3.10
C TYR A 14 -1.35 0.92 -2.91
N LEU A 15 -2.02 0.58 -4.02
CA LEU A 15 -3.13 -0.36 -4.01
C LEU A 15 -2.58 -1.77 -4.22
N ASP A 16 -2.92 -2.69 -3.32
CA ASP A 16 -2.47 -4.07 -3.48
C ASP A 16 -3.50 -4.89 -4.28
N THR A 17 -3.18 -6.17 -4.48
CA THR A 17 -4.05 -7.04 -5.27
C THR A 17 -5.36 -7.39 -4.59
N ARG A 18 -5.49 -7.07 -3.30
CA ARG A 18 -6.71 -7.30 -2.54
C ARG A 18 -7.48 -6.01 -2.29
N TYR A 19 -7.16 -4.95 -3.04
CA TYR A 19 -7.81 -3.64 -2.91
C TYR A 19 -7.62 -3.01 -1.54
N ARG A 20 -6.45 -3.21 -0.93
CA ARG A 20 -6.08 -2.52 0.29
C ARG A 20 -5.10 -1.42 -0.04
N VAL A 21 -5.20 -0.29 0.66
CA VAL A 21 -4.27 0.82 0.48
C VAL A 21 -3.13 0.65 1.48
N LEU A 22 -1.93 0.46 0.97
CA LEU A 22 -0.74 0.24 1.79
C LEU A 22 0.02 1.56 1.91
N HIS A 23 0.13 2.07 3.13
CA HIS A 23 0.84 3.32 3.43
C HIS A 23 2.29 3.00 3.78
N VAL A 24 3.21 3.41 2.94
CA VAL A 24 4.64 3.15 3.18
C VAL A 24 5.13 4.09 4.28
N THR A 25 5.62 3.51 5.36
CA THR A 25 6.13 4.27 6.49
C THR A 25 7.66 4.31 6.53
N HIS A 26 8.31 3.26 6.05
CA HIS A 26 9.77 3.18 6.03
C HIS A 26 10.23 2.40 4.81
N VAL A 27 11.34 2.85 4.24
CA VAL A 27 12.08 2.08 3.24
C VAL A 27 13.52 2.03 3.73
N THR A 28 14.01 0.83 4.01
CA THR A 28 15.32 0.67 4.59
C THR A 28 16.39 0.57 3.50
N PRO A 29 17.67 0.91 3.82
CA PRO A 29 18.73 0.83 2.82
C PRO A 29 18.98 -0.58 2.31
N ASP A 30 18.62 -1.62 3.10
CA ASP A 30 18.80 -3.01 2.69
C ASP A 30 17.62 -3.53 1.86
N GLY A 31 16.69 -2.65 1.48
CA GLY A 31 15.64 -3.03 0.55
C GLY A 31 14.38 -3.59 1.17
N ARG A 32 14.05 -3.19 2.37
CA ARG A 32 12.80 -3.59 3.02
C ARG A 32 11.84 -2.43 3.10
N VAL A 33 10.54 -2.74 2.95
CA VAL A 33 9.46 -1.75 3.01
C VAL A 33 8.59 -2.08 4.20
N ARG A 34 8.44 -1.11 5.10
CA ARG A 34 7.48 -1.21 6.18
C ARG A 34 6.27 -0.36 5.81
N PHE A 35 5.08 -0.90 6.02
CA PHE A 35 3.86 -0.23 5.64
C PHE A 35 2.76 -0.52 6.66
N LYS A 36 1.73 0.32 6.66
CA LYS A 36 0.53 0.10 7.47
C LYS A 36 -0.68 0.11 6.54
N TYR A 37 -1.72 -0.61 6.94
CA TYR A 37 -2.95 -0.69 6.15
C TYR A 37 -4.13 -0.99 7.04
N GLN A 38 -5.33 -0.72 6.52
CA GLN A 38 -6.59 -1.07 7.18
C GLN A 38 -7.32 -2.08 6.33
N GLU A 39 -7.96 -3.05 7.00
CA GLU A 39 -8.82 -3.99 6.31
C GLU A 39 -10.16 -3.29 6.01
N ALA A 40 -10.61 -3.38 4.77
CA ALA A 40 -11.81 -2.67 4.34
C ALA A 40 -13.06 -3.12 5.08
N HIS A 41 -13.07 -4.34 5.56
CA HIS A 41 -14.26 -4.88 6.26
C HIS A 41 -14.29 -4.53 7.75
N LEU A 42 -13.23 -3.92 8.27
CA LEU A 42 -13.22 -3.51 9.67
C LEU A 42 -13.84 -2.13 9.80
N THR A 43 -14.69 -1.99 10.81
CA THR A 43 -15.38 -0.73 11.04
C THR A 43 -14.66 0.19 12.01
N THR A 44 -13.61 -0.30 12.67
CA THR A 44 -12.85 0.50 13.63
C THR A 44 -11.81 1.31 12.90
N ALA A 45 -12.00 2.62 12.87
CA ALA A 45 -11.13 3.51 12.08
C ALA A 45 -9.70 3.54 12.59
N ASP A 46 -9.47 3.19 13.85
CA ASP A 46 -8.15 3.25 14.46
C ASP A 46 -7.38 1.95 14.32
N ALA A 47 -7.96 0.92 13.71
CA ALA A 47 -7.31 -0.38 13.59
C ALA A 47 -6.41 -0.41 12.37
N TRP A 48 -5.12 -0.29 12.60
CA TRP A 48 -4.11 -0.37 11.54
C TRP A 48 -3.29 -1.63 11.71
N TRP A 49 -3.05 -2.30 10.59
CA TRP A 49 -2.16 -3.45 10.54
C TRP A 49 -0.83 -2.99 9.99
N VAL A 50 0.25 -3.58 10.48
CA VAL A 50 1.61 -3.26 10.03
C VAL A 50 2.19 -4.48 9.35
N GLY A 51 2.78 -4.27 8.18
CA GLY A 51 3.45 -5.32 7.45
C GLY A 51 4.85 -4.89 7.06
N MET A 52 5.68 -5.88 6.71
CA MET A 52 7.01 -5.62 6.20
C MET A 52 7.32 -6.64 5.11
N LEU A 53 7.77 -6.15 3.95
CA LEU A 53 8.16 -6.99 2.82
C LEU A 53 9.44 -6.41 2.23
N ASN A 54 10.19 -7.23 1.48
CA ASN A 54 11.27 -6.64 0.72
C ASN A 54 10.69 -5.87 -0.48
N LEU A 55 11.49 -4.99 -1.08
CA LEU A 55 11.01 -4.12 -2.16
C LEU A 55 10.40 -4.92 -3.31
N ARG A 56 11.02 -6.03 -3.68
CA ARG A 56 10.54 -6.82 -4.81
C ARG A 56 9.19 -7.45 -4.50
N GLU A 57 9.03 -7.99 -3.29
CA GLU A 57 7.75 -8.57 -2.89
C GLU A 57 6.67 -7.51 -2.79
N PHE A 58 7.00 -6.36 -2.22
CA PHE A 58 6.04 -5.27 -2.14
C PHE A 58 5.57 -4.85 -3.54
N ALA A 59 6.52 -4.68 -4.46
CA ALA A 59 6.19 -4.31 -5.83
C ALA A 59 5.31 -5.36 -6.51
N SER A 60 5.56 -6.65 -6.25
CA SER A 60 4.79 -7.71 -6.87
C SER A 60 3.37 -7.80 -6.33
N GLN A 61 3.13 -7.32 -5.12
CA GLN A 61 1.81 -7.35 -4.50
C GLN A 61 1.02 -6.07 -4.71
N THR A 62 1.61 -5.05 -5.29
CA THR A 62 0.92 -3.78 -5.54
C THR A 62 0.66 -3.62 -7.02
N THR A 63 -0.43 -2.94 -7.35
CA THR A 63 -0.83 -2.75 -8.74
C THR A 63 -0.53 -1.34 -9.23
N ARG A 64 -0.68 -0.33 -8.38
CA ARG A 64 -0.43 1.06 -8.77
C ARG A 64 -0.36 1.94 -7.53
N GLU A 65 0.22 3.11 -7.70
CA GLU A 65 0.17 4.14 -6.67
C GLU A 65 -1.22 4.79 -6.68
N VAL A 66 -1.77 5.06 -5.49
CA VAL A 66 -3.08 5.68 -5.34
C VAL A 66 -2.98 6.79 -4.30
N PRO A 67 -3.95 7.72 -4.28
CA PRO A 67 -4.04 8.67 -3.17
C PRO A 67 -4.25 7.93 -1.86
N CYS A 68 -3.73 8.47 -0.77
CA CYS A 68 -3.83 7.78 0.52
C CYS A 68 -5.27 7.72 1.04
N ASP A 69 -6.15 8.54 0.51
CA ASP A 69 -7.58 8.48 0.83
C ASP A 69 -8.40 7.73 -0.21
N TRP A 70 -7.73 6.95 -1.05
CA TRP A 70 -8.40 6.17 -2.10
C TRP A 70 -9.42 5.20 -1.49
N THR A 71 -10.57 5.08 -2.14
CA THR A 71 -11.61 4.11 -1.78
C THR A 71 -12.12 3.44 -3.03
N PRO A 72 -12.68 2.22 -2.90
CA PRO A 72 -13.27 1.55 -4.07
C PRO A 72 -14.41 2.35 -4.70
N GLU A 73 -15.19 3.07 -3.89
CA GLU A 73 -16.27 3.90 -4.42
C GLU A 73 -15.74 5.02 -5.31
N THR A 74 -14.63 5.65 -4.90
CA THR A 74 -14.03 6.70 -5.69
C THR A 74 -13.56 6.16 -7.04
N ASP A 75 -12.90 5.03 -7.03
CA ASP A 75 -12.37 4.45 -8.26
C ASP A 75 -13.48 3.87 -9.14
N GLY A 76 -14.53 3.37 -8.52
CA GLY A 76 -15.63 2.75 -9.24
C GLY A 76 -16.74 3.71 -9.65
N ALA A 77 -16.60 4.99 -9.39
CA ALA A 77 -17.65 5.96 -9.62
C ALA A 77 -17.80 6.37 -11.09
N ARG A 78 -17.15 5.69 -11.98
CA ARG A 78 -17.23 6.01 -13.40
C ARG A 78 -18.37 5.32 -14.09
#